data_bc0ac4261ea9c781b7fae0d66218ce86
#
_entry.id   bc0ac4261ea9c781b7fae0d66218ce86
#
_cell.length_a   1.000
_cell.length_b   1.000
_cell.length_c   1.000
_cell.angle_alpha   90.00
_cell.angle_beta   90.00
_cell.angle_gamma   90.00
#
_symmetry.space_group_name_H-M   'P 1'
#
loop_
_entity.id
_entity.type
_entity.pdbx_description
1 polymer ?
#
loop_
_entity_poly.entity_id
_entity_poly.type
_entity_poly.pdbx_seq_one_letter_code
_entity_poly.pdbx_strand_id
1 'polypeptide(L)'
;MNRRDFLHKTGAVGAAGLSLSFAYQDQPQPPAQPPEPLVLPDPIPYPQDKPNVILIRFGGGVRRRETVEFPERTYCPFIYHELYERHGGVLFPNMEIESLDGIVTSHAQGTLYLLTGKYDRYQDISSKPLAERFVPQAPTIFEYFRRHYAVKSHEALIVNSEDRIDEEFYTFSNHHVYGIRYRSTVLSLYRYKTFLLRNDIANNRYEGRELEEKRRELEQMENRDYRVENRNLVAVPEIDAFWRKWHEHYGRSGLVNPRGDRLLTTLSLWAMRELKPKLMMINYQDPDYVHWGPRQFYTRAISIIDEGVREIYNATQADPYYRDNTVFVVVPDCGRDSNRSMPVPFQHHFQSRSAHQIFALIAGPRRFVPHQRRPVDELQQQIYVTKTIGQIMGFPTQLANERSLLAAT
;
A
#
# COMPACT_ATOMS: atom_id res chain seq x y z
N MET A 1 -3.42 -21.36 -47.15
CA MET A 1 -2.42 -22.41 -46.76
C MET A 1 -2.58 -22.66 -45.28
N ASN A 2 -3.14 -23.83 -44.95
CA ASN A 2 -3.57 -24.17 -43.60
C ASN A 2 -2.41 -24.73 -42.76
N ARG A 3 -2.34 -24.37 -41.51
CA ARG A 3 -1.28 -24.74 -40.52
C ARG A 3 -1.20 -26.28 -40.22
N ARG A 4 -1.94 -27.11 -40.92
CA ARG A 4 -1.95 -28.59 -40.72
C ARG A 4 -1.02 -29.39 -41.64
N ASP A 5 -0.40 -28.75 -42.63
CA ASP A 5 0.39 -29.50 -43.66
C ASP A 5 1.92 -29.47 -43.43
N PHE A 6 2.38 -28.98 -42.28
CA PHE A 6 3.83 -28.90 -42.01
C PHE A 6 4.41 -30.06 -41.17
N LEU A 7 3.60 -31.03 -40.74
CA LEU A 7 4.05 -32.09 -39.84
C LEU A 7 4.17 -33.51 -40.43
N HIS A 8 4.10 -33.64 -41.75
CA HIS A 8 4.28 -34.93 -42.39
C HIS A 8 5.31 -34.88 -43.50
N LYS A 9 6.57 -34.73 -43.18
CA LYS A 9 7.70 -35.19 -44.02
C LYS A 9 9.06 -34.91 -43.33
N THR A 10 9.49 -35.79 -42.45
CA THR A 10 10.93 -36.14 -42.35
C THR A 10 10.99 -37.55 -41.75
N GLY A 11 11.52 -38.42 -42.57
CA GLY A 11 11.58 -39.83 -42.35
C GLY A 11 12.69 -40.28 -41.41
N ALA A 12 12.52 -41.51 -41.06
CA ALA A 12 13.34 -42.33 -40.20
C ALA A 12 14.80 -42.41 -40.61
N VAL A 13 15.70 -42.25 -39.59
CA VAL A 13 17.00 -42.91 -39.55
C VAL A 13 17.16 -43.47 -38.13
N GLY A 14 17.30 -44.78 -38.04
CA GLY A 14 17.45 -45.48 -36.81
C GLY A 14 18.85 -45.33 -36.19
N ALA A 15 18.85 -45.27 -34.86
CA ALA A 15 20.05 -45.58 -34.08
C ALA A 15 19.58 -46.31 -32.81
N ALA A 16 20.01 -47.57 -32.70
CA ALA A 16 19.86 -48.37 -31.49
C ALA A 16 20.70 -47.77 -30.38
N GLY A 17 20.06 -47.19 -29.37
CA GLY A 17 20.67 -46.71 -28.15
C GLY A 17 20.06 -47.45 -26.96
N LEU A 18 20.86 -48.24 -26.25
CA LEU A 18 20.52 -48.91 -25.00
C LEU A 18 19.97 -47.88 -23.97
N SER A 19 18.68 -47.91 -23.74
CA SER A 19 18.08 -47.17 -22.63
C SER A 19 18.21 -47.97 -21.35
N LEU A 20 19.16 -47.58 -20.53
CA LEU A 20 19.18 -47.94 -19.11
C LEU A 20 18.09 -47.06 -18.42
N SER A 21 16.90 -47.62 -18.30
CA SER A 21 15.83 -47.04 -17.48
C SER A 21 16.20 -47.22 -16.01
N PHE A 22 16.75 -46.20 -15.40
CA PHE A 22 16.72 -46.09 -13.96
C PHE A 22 15.24 -45.78 -13.58
N ALA A 23 14.54 -46.81 -13.13
CA ALA A 23 13.28 -46.64 -12.44
C ALA A 23 13.59 -45.94 -11.10
N TYR A 24 13.47 -44.61 -11.11
CA TYR A 24 13.33 -43.85 -9.87
C TYR A 24 11.96 -44.23 -9.28
N GLN A 25 11.97 -45.11 -8.29
CA GLN A 25 10.79 -45.33 -7.46
C GLN A 25 10.54 -44.03 -6.69
N ASP A 26 9.59 -43.25 -7.17
CA ASP A 26 8.98 -42.20 -6.36
C ASP A 26 8.37 -42.87 -5.12
N GLN A 27 9.13 -42.84 -4.04
CA GLN A 27 8.55 -43.15 -2.74
C GLN A 27 7.54 -42.02 -2.44
N PRO A 28 6.29 -42.33 -2.13
CA PRO A 28 5.35 -41.32 -1.73
C PRO A 28 5.91 -40.59 -0.52
N GLN A 29 6.19 -39.30 -0.68
CA GLN A 29 6.58 -38.47 0.46
C GLN A 29 5.47 -38.57 1.51
N PRO A 30 5.80 -38.77 2.78
CA PRO A 30 4.80 -38.76 3.83
C PRO A 30 4.04 -37.46 3.75
N PRO A 31 2.71 -37.47 3.95
CA PRO A 31 1.91 -36.28 3.90
C PRO A 31 2.53 -35.21 4.81
N ALA A 32 2.76 -34.01 4.27
CA ALA A 32 3.33 -32.91 5.01
C ALA A 32 2.52 -32.74 6.32
N GLN A 33 3.20 -32.79 7.45
CA GLN A 33 2.54 -32.55 8.73
C GLN A 33 1.82 -31.20 8.65
N PRO A 34 0.57 -31.11 9.11
CA PRO A 34 -0.10 -29.80 9.16
C PRO A 34 0.79 -28.83 9.93
N PRO A 35 0.97 -27.60 9.44
CA PRO A 35 1.81 -26.62 10.11
C PRO A 35 1.33 -26.46 11.56
N GLU A 36 2.27 -26.43 12.51
CA GLU A 36 1.94 -26.20 13.91
C GLU A 36 1.06 -24.96 14.03
N PRO A 37 0.01 -25.01 14.87
CA PRO A 37 -0.87 -23.87 15.02
C PRO A 37 -0.05 -22.66 15.52
N LEU A 38 -0.11 -21.55 14.78
CA LEU A 38 0.54 -20.30 15.14
C LEU A 38 -0.08 -19.76 16.43
N VAL A 39 0.55 -20.02 17.56
CA VAL A 39 0.11 -19.49 18.85
C VAL A 39 0.78 -18.15 19.08
N LEU A 40 -0.03 -17.09 19.17
CA LEU A 40 0.45 -15.74 19.39
C LEU A 40 0.11 -15.31 20.84
N PRO A 41 1.01 -14.59 21.53
CA PRO A 41 0.73 -14.05 22.86
C PRO A 41 -0.41 -13.04 22.82
N ASP A 42 -1.02 -12.75 23.95
CA ASP A 42 -2.05 -11.72 24.05
C ASP A 42 -1.49 -10.34 23.68
N PRO A 43 -2.34 -9.46 23.10
CA PRO A 43 -1.92 -8.11 22.75
C PRO A 43 -1.51 -7.30 23.98
N ILE A 44 -0.41 -6.57 23.87
CA ILE A 44 0.11 -5.70 24.94
C ILE A 44 -0.20 -4.22 24.64
N PRO A 45 -0.22 -3.32 25.62
CA PRO A 45 -0.33 -1.88 25.38
C PRO A 45 0.81 -1.38 24.49
N TYR A 46 0.52 -0.37 23.63
CA TYR A 46 1.56 0.25 22.83
C TYR A 46 2.53 1.04 23.71
N PRO A 47 3.84 0.75 23.68
CA PRO A 47 4.80 1.42 24.55
C PRO A 47 4.99 2.89 24.17
N GLN A 48 5.16 3.76 25.15
CA GLN A 48 5.35 5.20 24.94
C GLN A 48 6.72 5.56 24.32
N ASP A 49 7.71 4.69 24.45
CA ASP A 49 9.03 4.84 23.88
C ASP A 49 9.15 4.42 22.41
N LYS A 50 8.07 3.86 21.84
CA LYS A 50 8.01 3.48 20.43
C LYS A 50 7.49 4.63 19.57
N PRO A 51 8.01 4.78 18.33
CA PRO A 51 7.62 5.88 17.45
C PRO A 51 6.28 5.65 16.78
N ASN A 52 5.61 6.73 16.42
CA ASN A 52 4.60 6.67 15.36
C ASN A 52 5.28 6.46 14.01
N VAL A 53 4.63 5.75 13.10
CA VAL A 53 5.13 5.57 11.72
C VAL A 53 4.12 6.11 10.73
N ILE A 54 4.60 6.98 9.82
CA ILE A 54 3.86 7.47 8.66
C ILE A 54 4.46 6.84 7.42
N LEU A 55 3.76 5.88 6.85
CA LEU A 55 4.10 5.23 5.59
C LEU A 55 3.51 6.07 4.45
N ILE A 56 4.37 6.74 3.70
CA ILE A 56 4.01 7.44 2.47
C ILE A 56 4.12 6.43 1.33
N ARG A 57 2.97 5.90 0.89
CA ARG A 57 2.93 5.19 -0.38
C ARG A 57 3.00 6.23 -1.49
N PHE A 58 4.16 6.32 -2.11
CA PHE A 58 4.37 7.21 -3.24
C PHE A 58 3.80 6.54 -4.50
N GLY A 59 2.49 6.65 -4.66
CA GLY A 59 1.73 5.83 -5.58
C GLY A 59 1.64 6.40 -6.99
N GLY A 60 0.98 5.61 -7.82
CA GLY A 60 0.81 5.91 -9.22
C GLY A 60 1.98 5.49 -10.10
N GLY A 61 2.95 4.77 -9.56
CA GLY A 61 4.16 4.35 -10.27
C GLY A 61 5.09 5.52 -10.61
N VAL A 62 6.27 5.60 -10.00
CA VAL A 62 7.21 6.70 -10.23
C VAL A 62 8.61 6.18 -10.54
N ARG A 63 9.28 6.83 -11.50
CA ARG A 63 10.65 6.48 -11.87
C ARG A 63 11.65 7.14 -10.93
N ARG A 64 12.72 6.44 -10.63
CA ARG A 64 13.86 6.99 -9.88
C ARG A 64 14.46 8.23 -10.54
N ARG A 65 14.40 8.26 -11.86
CA ARG A 65 14.91 9.38 -12.68
C ARG A 65 14.29 10.74 -12.32
N GLU A 66 13.01 10.79 -11.99
CA GLU A 66 12.31 12.01 -11.62
C GLU A 66 12.36 12.28 -10.13
N THR A 67 12.84 11.31 -9.32
CA THR A 67 12.82 11.38 -7.87
C THR A 67 14.23 11.41 -7.24
N VAL A 68 14.96 10.31 -7.20
CA VAL A 68 16.20 10.19 -6.41
C VAL A 68 17.48 10.00 -7.23
N GLU A 69 17.39 9.73 -8.54
CA GLU A 69 18.54 9.40 -9.36
C GLU A 69 19.36 10.66 -9.76
N PHE A 70 18.69 11.79 -9.92
CA PHE A 70 19.33 13.06 -10.31
C PHE A 70 18.93 14.17 -9.31
N PRO A 71 19.65 14.33 -8.20
CA PRO A 71 19.33 15.29 -7.14
C PRO A 71 19.10 16.72 -7.62
N GLU A 72 19.94 17.19 -8.53
CA GLU A 72 19.88 18.55 -9.10
C GLU A 72 18.65 18.83 -9.96
N ARG A 73 17.90 17.78 -10.32
CA ARG A 73 16.70 17.88 -11.17
C ARG A 73 15.54 17.09 -10.63
N THR A 74 15.57 16.80 -9.33
CA THR A 74 14.49 16.05 -8.67
C THR A 74 13.19 16.87 -8.64
N TYR A 75 12.07 16.17 -8.80
CA TYR A 75 10.73 16.73 -8.59
C TYR A 75 10.20 16.47 -7.18
N CYS A 76 11.02 15.88 -6.30
CA CYS A 76 10.74 15.73 -4.87
C CYS A 76 11.87 16.30 -4.01
N PRO A 77 12.12 17.62 -4.08
CA PRO A 77 13.24 18.27 -3.40
C PRO A 77 13.13 18.21 -1.89
N PHE A 78 11.92 18.22 -1.31
CA PHE A 78 11.77 18.10 0.15
C PHE A 78 12.18 16.70 0.63
N ILE A 79 11.73 15.65 -0.04
CA ILE A 79 12.08 14.27 0.29
C ILE A 79 13.59 14.08 0.15
N TYR A 80 14.21 14.59 -0.91
CA TYR A 80 15.63 14.38 -1.15
C TYR A 80 16.50 15.30 -0.30
N HIS A 81 16.37 16.64 -0.42
CA HIS A 81 17.29 17.57 0.21
C HIS A 81 17.01 17.82 1.70
N GLU A 82 15.73 17.79 2.12
CA GLU A 82 15.40 18.01 3.53
C GLU A 82 15.41 16.69 4.30
N LEU A 83 14.56 15.72 3.96
CA LEU A 83 14.45 14.49 4.76
C LEU A 83 15.70 13.62 4.69
N TYR A 84 16.31 13.45 3.52
CA TYR A 84 17.51 12.66 3.39
C TYR A 84 18.75 13.45 3.77
N GLU A 85 19.12 14.52 3.03
CA GLU A 85 20.40 15.17 3.21
C GLU A 85 20.49 15.97 4.52
N ARG A 86 19.49 16.82 4.83
CA ARG A 86 19.53 17.70 5.99
C ARG A 86 19.16 16.98 7.29
N HIS A 87 18.10 16.19 7.30
CA HIS A 87 17.64 15.47 8.48
C HIS A 87 18.30 14.10 8.65
N GLY A 88 19.16 13.69 7.72
CA GLY A 88 19.97 12.48 7.83
C GLY A 88 19.16 11.18 7.70
N GLY A 89 18.12 11.20 6.91
CA GLY A 89 17.37 9.98 6.58
C GLY A 89 18.26 8.95 5.88
N VAL A 90 17.82 7.69 5.85
CA VAL A 90 18.47 6.59 5.12
C VAL A 90 17.82 6.46 3.77
N LEU A 91 18.54 6.76 2.69
CA LEU A 91 18.08 6.61 1.33
C LEU A 91 18.57 5.28 0.74
N PHE A 92 17.65 4.52 0.18
CA PHE A 92 17.86 3.29 -0.59
C PHE A 92 17.48 3.55 -2.06
N PRO A 93 18.41 4.07 -2.88
CA PRO A 93 18.09 4.42 -4.27
C PRO A 93 17.94 3.17 -5.16
N ASN A 94 18.50 2.02 -4.75
CA ASN A 94 18.48 0.77 -5.46
C ASN A 94 17.53 -0.23 -4.79
N MET A 95 16.23 0.05 -4.89
CA MET A 95 15.21 -0.93 -4.53
C MET A 95 14.50 -1.47 -5.75
N GLU A 96 13.97 -2.67 -5.63
CA GLU A 96 13.18 -3.28 -6.69
C GLU A 96 11.99 -4.08 -6.17
N ILE A 97 11.04 -4.26 -7.06
CA ILE A 97 10.05 -5.33 -7.02
C ILE A 97 10.66 -6.45 -7.86
N GLU A 98 10.75 -7.64 -7.31
CA GLU A 98 11.43 -8.75 -7.96
C GLU A 98 10.85 -9.05 -9.33
N SER A 99 11.72 -9.20 -10.35
CA SER A 99 11.30 -9.49 -11.72
C SER A 99 11.26 -11.00 -11.95
N LEU A 100 10.32 -11.67 -11.28
CA LEU A 100 10.02 -13.09 -11.46
C LEU A 100 8.67 -13.27 -12.16
N ASP A 101 8.52 -14.45 -12.77
CA ASP A 101 7.27 -14.82 -13.44
C ASP A 101 6.07 -14.80 -12.48
N GLY A 102 5.07 -14.02 -12.81
CA GLY A 102 3.86 -13.81 -12.02
C GLY A 102 3.94 -12.74 -10.95
N ILE A 103 5.06 -12.02 -10.80
CA ILE A 103 5.16 -10.80 -10.01
C ILE A 103 4.97 -9.63 -10.95
N VAL A 104 3.94 -8.83 -10.72
CA VAL A 104 3.57 -7.72 -11.61
C VAL A 104 3.69 -6.37 -10.89
N THR A 105 3.89 -5.33 -11.69
CA THR A 105 4.08 -3.96 -11.23
C THR A 105 2.78 -3.15 -11.37
N SER A 106 1.69 -3.66 -10.78
CA SER A 106 0.44 -2.90 -10.64
C SER A 106 0.38 -2.16 -9.30
N HIS A 107 -0.45 -1.14 -9.21
CA HIS A 107 -0.60 -0.37 -7.96
C HIS A 107 -1.13 -1.23 -6.81
N ALA A 108 -2.12 -2.06 -7.09
CA ALA A 108 -2.74 -2.91 -6.09
C ALA A 108 -1.76 -3.99 -5.60
N GLN A 109 -1.10 -4.70 -6.52
CA GLN A 109 -0.14 -5.74 -6.14
C GLN A 109 1.12 -5.16 -5.48
N GLY A 110 1.69 -4.09 -6.04
CA GLY A 110 2.84 -3.42 -5.44
C GLY A 110 2.55 -2.93 -4.01
N THR A 111 1.34 -2.42 -3.77
CA THR A 111 0.93 -2.06 -2.42
C THR A 111 0.78 -3.28 -1.52
N LEU A 112 0.24 -4.38 -2.00
CA LEU A 112 0.14 -5.61 -1.21
C LEU A 112 1.52 -6.20 -0.89
N TYR A 113 2.47 -6.20 -1.82
CA TYR A 113 3.85 -6.62 -1.54
C TYR A 113 4.46 -5.77 -0.41
N LEU A 114 4.25 -4.45 -0.50
CA LEU A 114 4.70 -3.50 0.53
C LEU A 114 4.08 -3.78 1.90
N LEU A 115 2.78 -4.11 1.96
CA LEU A 115 2.04 -4.28 3.21
C LEU A 115 2.16 -5.68 3.81
N THR A 116 2.30 -6.72 3.00
CA THR A 116 2.41 -8.11 3.47
C THR A 116 3.85 -8.56 3.68
N GLY A 117 4.80 -7.88 3.02
CA GLY A 117 6.21 -8.30 3.01
C GLY A 117 6.44 -9.59 2.22
N LYS A 118 5.60 -9.87 1.22
CA LYS A 118 5.69 -11.07 0.38
C LYS A 118 5.37 -10.76 -1.07
N TYR A 119 6.04 -11.47 -1.98
CA TYR A 119 5.69 -11.54 -3.39
C TYR A 119 4.72 -12.70 -3.64
N ASP A 120 3.50 -12.58 -3.12
CA ASP A 120 2.47 -13.56 -3.41
C ASP A 120 1.79 -13.22 -4.75
N ARG A 121 1.43 -14.26 -5.50
CA ARG A 121 0.57 -14.10 -6.69
C ARG A 121 -0.85 -13.93 -6.21
N TYR A 122 -1.33 -12.71 -6.21
CA TYR A 122 -2.73 -12.45 -5.86
C TYR A 122 -3.63 -12.71 -7.07
N GLN A 123 -4.66 -13.53 -6.87
CA GLN A 123 -5.68 -13.71 -7.89
C GLN A 123 -6.59 -12.50 -7.91
N ASP A 124 -6.73 -11.87 -9.07
CA ASP A 124 -7.74 -10.85 -9.27
C ASP A 124 -9.12 -11.50 -9.35
N ILE A 125 -9.97 -11.16 -8.41
CA ILE A 125 -11.36 -11.63 -8.33
C ILE A 125 -12.36 -10.59 -8.86
N SER A 126 -11.89 -9.48 -9.43
CA SER A 126 -12.74 -8.47 -10.04
C SER A 126 -13.42 -9.00 -11.30
N SER A 127 -14.70 -8.73 -11.44
CA SER A 127 -15.43 -8.97 -12.67
C SER A 127 -15.38 -7.79 -13.66
N LYS A 128 -14.71 -6.69 -13.29
CA LYS A 128 -14.67 -5.46 -14.07
C LYS A 128 -13.30 -5.26 -14.70
N PRO A 129 -13.20 -4.91 -15.99
CA PRO A 129 -11.94 -4.52 -16.60
C PRO A 129 -11.28 -3.36 -15.84
N LEU A 130 -9.97 -3.45 -15.61
CA LEU A 130 -9.15 -2.44 -14.92
C LEU A 130 -9.50 -2.20 -13.43
N ALA A 131 -10.38 -3.02 -12.84
CA ALA A 131 -10.65 -3.00 -11.41
C ALA A 131 -9.96 -4.21 -10.79
N GLU A 132 -8.91 -4.00 -10.04
CA GLU A 132 -8.19 -5.07 -9.35
C GLU A 132 -8.82 -5.32 -7.97
N ARG A 133 -9.15 -6.56 -7.69
CA ARG A 133 -9.61 -7.04 -6.39
C ARG A 133 -8.84 -8.26 -5.98
N PHE A 134 -8.07 -8.13 -4.93
CA PHE A 134 -7.24 -9.21 -4.41
C PHE A 134 -7.68 -9.62 -3.01
N VAL A 135 -7.41 -10.89 -2.68
CA VAL A 135 -7.61 -11.43 -1.33
C VAL A 135 -6.25 -11.80 -0.77
N PRO A 136 -5.62 -10.94 0.02
CA PRO A 136 -4.35 -11.29 0.63
C PRO A 136 -4.53 -12.47 1.60
N GLN A 137 -3.66 -13.47 1.48
CA GLN A 137 -3.61 -14.60 2.40
C GLN A 137 -2.60 -14.35 3.53
N ALA A 138 -1.56 -13.60 3.24
CA ALA A 138 -0.60 -13.14 4.24
C ALA A 138 -1.13 -11.90 4.96
N PRO A 139 -0.94 -11.78 6.28
CA PRO A 139 -1.36 -10.60 7.03
C PRO A 139 -0.68 -9.34 6.54
N THR A 140 -1.43 -8.24 6.57
CA THR A 140 -0.89 -6.91 6.33
C THR A 140 -0.15 -6.38 7.56
N ILE A 141 0.67 -5.37 7.36
CA ILE A 141 1.40 -4.71 8.45
C ILE A 141 0.46 -4.18 9.55
N PHE A 142 -0.76 -3.77 9.19
CA PHE A 142 -1.77 -3.29 10.12
C PHE A 142 -2.27 -4.41 11.03
N GLU A 143 -2.47 -5.60 10.47
CA GLU A 143 -2.88 -6.77 11.24
C GLU A 143 -1.79 -7.22 12.20
N TYR A 144 -0.51 -7.27 11.77
CA TYR A 144 0.61 -7.55 12.66
C TYR A 144 0.65 -6.55 13.82
N PHE A 145 0.57 -5.26 13.51
CA PHE A 145 0.58 -4.18 14.50
C PHE A 145 -0.56 -4.30 15.50
N ARG A 146 -1.79 -4.44 15.04
CA ARG A 146 -2.98 -4.52 15.89
C ARG A 146 -3.13 -5.86 16.64
N ARG A 147 -2.55 -6.92 16.11
CA ARG A 147 -2.51 -8.22 16.79
C ARG A 147 -1.48 -8.21 17.92
N HIS A 148 -0.39 -7.50 17.75
CA HIS A 148 0.66 -7.41 18.77
C HIS A 148 0.33 -6.37 19.84
N TYR A 149 -0.26 -5.26 19.46
CA TYR A 149 -0.62 -4.17 20.35
C TYR A 149 -2.15 -4.02 20.50
N ALA A 150 -2.59 -3.79 21.73
CA ALA A 150 -4.01 -3.53 22.04
C ALA A 150 -4.40 -2.10 21.64
N VAL A 151 -4.29 -1.78 20.33
CA VAL A 151 -4.63 -0.46 19.78
C VAL A 151 -5.97 -0.50 19.07
N LYS A 152 -6.65 0.65 19.03
CA LYS A 152 -7.92 0.80 18.33
C LYS A 152 -7.73 0.77 16.82
N SER A 153 -8.77 0.44 16.04
CA SER A 153 -8.66 0.32 14.59
C SER A 153 -8.26 1.63 13.89
N HIS A 154 -8.70 2.78 14.39
CA HIS A 154 -8.33 4.09 13.86
C HIS A 154 -6.91 4.54 14.21
N GLU A 155 -6.24 3.89 15.17
CA GLU A 155 -4.83 4.13 15.45
C GLU A 155 -3.91 3.40 14.44
N ALA A 156 -4.50 2.48 13.65
CA ALA A 156 -3.90 1.83 12.48
C ALA A 156 -4.71 2.27 11.25
N LEU A 157 -4.25 3.31 10.55
CA LEU A 157 -5.07 4.09 9.63
C LEU A 157 -4.52 4.06 8.21
N ILE A 158 -5.41 3.92 7.24
CA ILE A 158 -5.13 4.17 5.83
C ILE A 158 -5.92 5.41 5.40
N VAL A 159 -5.27 6.36 4.76
CA VAL A 159 -5.93 7.51 4.12
C VAL A 159 -5.77 7.37 2.62
N ASN A 160 -6.89 7.19 1.95
CA ASN A 160 -6.96 7.07 0.50
C ASN A 160 -7.35 8.39 -0.15
N SER A 161 -6.84 8.62 -1.35
CA SER A 161 -7.22 9.78 -2.14
C SER A 161 -8.69 9.65 -2.56
N GLU A 162 -9.13 9.64 -3.66
CA GLU A 162 -10.54 9.73 -4.03
C GLU A 162 -11.37 8.43 -3.80
N ASP A 163 -12.45 8.28 -4.52
CA ASP A 163 -13.48 7.26 -4.40
C ASP A 163 -13.01 5.82 -4.78
N ARG A 164 -11.77 5.46 -4.49
CA ARG A 164 -11.29 4.09 -4.70
C ARG A 164 -11.79 3.19 -3.59
N ILE A 165 -12.71 2.33 -3.94
CA ILE A 165 -13.38 1.41 -3.04
C ILE A 165 -12.63 0.08 -2.99
N ASP A 166 -11.94 -0.24 -4.08
CA ASP A 166 -11.28 -1.53 -4.25
C ASP A 166 -10.06 -1.69 -3.32
N GLU A 167 -9.66 -0.65 -2.61
CA GLU A 167 -8.54 -0.67 -1.65
C GLU A 167 -8.90 -1.21 -0.25
N GLU A 168 -10.11 -1.66 -0.02
CA GLU A 168 -10.51 -2.33 1.22
C GLU A 168 -9.67 -3.59 1.51
N PHE A 169 -9.16 -4.26 0.48
CA PHE A 169 -8.29 -5.42 0.66
C PHE A 169 -6.93 -5.09 1.28
N TYR A 170 -6.54 -3.82 1.39
CA TYR A 170 -5.35 -3.42 2.15
C TYR A 170 -5.56 -3.46 3.66
N THR A 171 -6.79 -3.48 4.11
CA THR A 171 -7.13 -3.34 5.53
C THR A 171 -6.94 -4.60 6.33
N PHE A 172 -7.14 -5.77 5.74
CA PHE A 172 -6.96 -7.08 6.36
C PHE A 172 -6.87 -8.21 5.32
N SER A 173 -6.34 -9.34 5.75
CA SER A 173 -6.20 -10.57 4.99
C SER A 173 -7.27 -11.60 5.35
N ASN A 174 -7.31 -12.72 4.59
CA ASN A 174 -8.10 -13.90 4.96
C ASN A 174 -7.34 -14.86 5.90
N HIS A 175 -6.28 -14.39 6.54
CA HIS A 175 -5.50 -15.25 7.42
C HIS A 175 -6.27 -15.59 8.71
N HIS A 176 -6.35 -16.88 9.05
CA HIS A 176 -7.20 -17.39 10.14
C HIS A 176 -6.83 -16.89 11.55
N VAL A 177 -5.57 -16.49 11.78
CA VAL A 177 -5.12 -15.97 13.09
C VAL A 177 -5.21 -14.44 13.15
N TYR A 178 -5.06 -13.77 12.02
CA TYR A 178 -5.09 -12.31 11.90
C TYR A 178 -6.47 -11.85 11.43
N GLY A 179 -6.65 -11.58 10.16
CA GLY A 179 -7.93 -11.31 9.54
C GLY A 179 -8.66 -10.05 10.07
N ILE A 180 -9.96 -10.04 9.85
CA ILE A 180 -10.84 -8.88 10.07
C ILE A 180 -10.81 -8.31 11.50
N ARG A 181 -10.56 -9.12 12.50
CA ARG A 181 -10.47 -8.67 13.91
C ARG A 181 -9.39 -7.60 14.09
N TYR A 182 -8.33 -7.69 13.30
CA TYR A 182 -7.15 -6.81 13.38
C TYR A 182 -7.04 -5.84 12.21
N ARG A 183 -8.12 -5.63 11.47
CA ARG A 183 -8.16 -4.70 10.36
C ARG A 183 -7.79 -3.26 10.75
N SER A 184 -7.25 -2.51 9.81
CA SER A 184 -7.12 -1.06 9.89
C SER A 184 -8.43 -0.33 9.59
N THR A 185 -8.48 0.95 9.88
CA THR A 185 -9.54 1.85 9.42
C THR A 185 -9.11 2.57 8.15
N VAL A 186 -10.06 2.88 7.27
CA VAL A 186 -9.84 3.67 6.07
C VAL A 186 -10.59 4.99 6.14
N LEU A 187 -9.92 6.08 5.81
CA LEU A 187 -10.53 7.37 5.50
C LEU A 187 -10.45 7.64 3.99
N SER A 188 -11.56 7.99 3.37
CA SER A 188 -11.64 8.43 1.99
C SER A 188 -12.90 9.25 1.77
N LEU A 189 -13.00 9.97 0.67
CA LEU A 189 -14.25 10.68 0.33
C LEU A 189 -15.43 9.73 0.14
N TYR A 190 -15.18 8.51 -0.29
CA TYR A 190 -16.21 7.49 -0.38
C TYR A 190 -16.82 7.17 1.00
N ARG A 191 -15.97 7.02 2.01
CA ARG A 191 -16.42 6.79 3.39
C ARG A 191 -17.16 8.00 3.95
N TYR A 192 -16.74 9.20 3.57
CA TYR A 192 -17.49 10.42 3.91
C TYR A 192 -18.89 10.45 3.27
N LYS A 193 -19.01 10.09 2.00
CA LYS A 193 -20.33 9.99 1.33
C LYS A 193 -21.21 8.94 1.99
N THR A 194 -20.67 7.79 2.37
CA THR A 194 -21.39 6.77 3.12
C THR A 194 -21.90 7.31 4.47
N PHE A 195 -21.04 8.03 5.20
CA PHE A 195 -21.42 8.71 6.45
C PHE A 195 -22.56 9.71 6.24
N LEU A 196 -22.49 10.55 5.20
CA LEU A 196 -23.54 11.51 4.90
C LEU A 196 -24.89 10.84 4.59
N LEU A 197 -24.86 9.80 3.75
CA LEU A 197 -26.07 9.07 3.37
C LEU A 197 -26.72 8.40 4.59
N ARG A 198 -25.92 7.79 5.45
CA ARG A 198 -26.40 7.21 6.72
C ARG A 198 -27.06 8.26 7.60
N ASN A 199 -26.43 9.42 7.76
CA ASN A 199 -26.97 10.51 8.55
C ASN A 199 -28.25 11.10 7.95
N ASP A 200 -28.33 11.25 6.63
CA ASP A 200 -29.52 11.75 5.95
C ASP A 200 -30.71 10.82 6.14
N ILE A 201 -30.50 9.50 6.05
CA ILE A 201 -31.54 8.50 6.33
C ILE A 201 -31.97 8.57 7.80
N ALA A 202 -31.01 8.61 8.72
CA ALA A 202 -31.28 8.67 10.17
C ALA A 202 -32.03 9.95 10.58
N ASN A 203 -31.82 11.05 9.87
CA ASN A 203 -32.50 12.33 10.09
C ASN A 203 -33.79 12.52 9.27
N ASN A 204 -34.35 11.43 8.71
CA ASN A 204 -35.59 11.42 7.93
C ASN A 204 -35.62 12.43 6.78
N ARG A 205 -34.48 12.59 6.04
CA ARG A 205 -34.41 13.49 4.89
C ARG A 205 -35.07 12.95 3.62
N TYR A 206 -35.42 11.67 3.63
CA TYR A 206 -36.03 10.95 2.52
C TYR A 206 -37.33 10.28 2.97
N GLU A 207 -38.31 10.19 2.09
CA GLU A 207 -39.60 9.57 2.38
C GLU A 207 -40.02 8.61 1.25
N GLY A 208 -40.94 7.70 1.57
CA GLY A 208 -41.57 6.80 0.61
C GLY A 208 -40.56 6.02 -0.24
N ARG A 209 -40.76 6.04 -1.55
CA ARG A 209 -39.94 5.29 -2.51
C ARG A 209 -38.48 5.76 -2.52
N GLU A 210 -38.24 7.05 -2.36
CA GLU A 210 -36.88 7.62 -2.31
C GLU A 210 -36.10 7.04 -1.12
N LEU A 211 -36.73 6.95 0.06
CA LEU A 211 -36.12 6.35 1.24
C LEU A 211 -35.68 4.92 0.99
N GLU A 212 -36.51 4.12 0.33
CA GLU A 212 -36.17 2.72 0.00
C GLU A 212 -35.02 2.64 -1.01
N GLU A 213 -34.95 3.55 -1.96
CA GLU A 213 -33.84 3.64 -2.91
C GLU A 213 -32.53 4.04 -2.17
N LYS A 214 -32.58 5.02 -1.26
CA LYS A 214 -31.43 5.46 -0.47
C LYS A 214 -30.94 4.43 0.54
N ARG A 215 -31.83 3.64 1.13
CA ARG A 215 -31.44 2.51 1.98
C ARG A 215 -30.71 1.44 1.19
N ARG A 216 -31.17 1.10 -0.01
CA ARG A 216 -30.46 0.15 -0.90
C ARG A 216 -29.11 0.68 -1.35
N GLU A 217 -29.02 1.98 -1.67
CA GLU A 217 -27.76 2.63 -1.99
C GLU A 217 -26.78 2.53 -0.80
N LEU A 218 -27.23 2.83 0.40
CA LEU A 218 -26.40 2.73 1.62
C LEU A 218 -25.94 1.28 1.86
N GLU A 219 -26.82 0.32 1.74
CA GLU A 219 -26.49 -1.09 1.87
C GLU A 219 -25.42 -1.52 0.84
N GLN A 220 -25.55 -1.08 -0.42
CA GLN A 220 -24.54 -1.33 -1.43
C GLN A 220 -23.19 -0.66 -1.12
N MET A 221 -23.22 0.57 -0.56
CA MET A 221 -22.01 1.27 -0.16
C MET A 221 -21.31 0.62 1.03
N GLU A 222 -22.06 0.14 2.02
CA GLU A 222 -21.52 -0.50 3.22
C GLU A 222 -21.04 -1.93 2.97
N ASN A 223 -21.76 -2.67 2.11
CA ASN A 223 -21.49 -4.08 1.79
C ASN A 223 -20.64 -4.25 0.52
N ARG A 224 -19.89 -3.26 0.14
CA ARG A 224 -19.11 -3.29 -1.09
C ARG A 224 -17.92 -4.24 -1.06
N ASP A 225 -17.41 -4.52 0.13
CA ASP A 225 -16.49 -5.63 0.29
C ASP A 225 -17.22 -6.95 0.02
N TYR A 226 -16.67 -7.76 -0.88
CA TYR A 226 -17.22 -9.09 -1.20
C TYR A 226 -17.12 -10.06 -0.01
N ARG A 227 -16.29 -9.75 0.99
CA ARG A 227 -16.09 -10.56 2.19
C ARG A 227 -17.26 -10.36 3.15
N VAL A 228 -17.99 -11.44 3.41
CA VAL A 228 -19.21 -11.42 4.22
C VAL A 228 -18.93 -10.91 5.64
N GLU A 229 -17.76 -11.23 6.17
CA GLU A 229 -17.30 -10.82 7.50
C GLU A 229 -17.20 -9.30 7.65
N ASN A 230 -17.03 -8.57 6.54
CA ASN A 230 -16.91 -7.12 6.55
C ASN A 230 -18.27 -6.40 6.53
N ARG A 231 -19.36 -7.12 6.29
CA ARG A 231 -20.68 -6.53 6.08
C ARG A 231 -21.33 -5.96 7.34
N ASN A 232 -21.00 -6.49 8.52
CA ASN A 232 -21.65 -6.12 9.80
C ASN A 232 -20.70 -5.40 10.75
N LEU A 233 -19.80 -4.60 10.22
CA LEU A 233 -18.82 -3.92 11.06
C LEU A 233 -19.45 -2.76 11.80
N VAL A 234 -19.30 -2.82 13.11
CA VAL A 234 -19.75 -1.77 14.03
C VAL A 234 -19.09 -0.44 13.64
N ALA A 235 -19.88 0.61 13.55
CA ALA A 235 -19.38 1.96 13.38
C ALA A 235 -18.34 2.29 14.46
N VAL A 236 -17.25 2.94 14.07
CA VAL A 236 -16.22 3.40 15.00
C VAL A 236 -16.59 4.81 15.44
N PRO A 237 -16.98 5.04 16.70
CA PRO A 237 -17.49 6.33 17.15
C PRO A 237 -16.53 7.50 16.88
N GLU A 238 -15.24 7.24 16.97
CA GLU A 238 -14.20 8.23 16.69
C GLU A 238 -14.19 8.65 15.22
N ILE A 239 -14.49 7.73 14.30
CA ILE A 239 -14.60 8.02 12.87
C ILE A 239 -15.86 8.81 12.55
N ASP A 240 -16.98 8.49 13.18
CA ASP A 240 -18.21 9.29 13.02
C ASP A 240 -18.02 10.71 13.59
N ALA A 241 -17.31 10.87 14.70
CA ALA A 241 -16.96 12.17 15.26
C ALA A 241 -16.02 12.95 14.32
N PHE A 242 -15.04 12.26 13.71
CA PHE A 242 -14.16 12.84 12.71
C PHE A 242 -14.96 13.38 11.51
N TRP A 243 -15.88 12.57 10.94
CA TRP A 243 -16.67 13.00 9.79
C TRP A 243 -17.67 14.12 10.11
N ARG A 244 -18.20 14.19 11.34
CA ARG A 244 -19.01 15.36 11.76
C ARG A 244 -18.20 16.65 11.69
N LYS A 245 -16.99 16.67 12.27
CA LYS A 245 -16.10 17.84 12.22
C LYS A 245 -15.69 18.20 10.79
N TRP A 246 -15.38 17.18 9.97
CA TRP A 246 -15.10 17.39 8.55
C TRP A 246 -16.28 18.02 7.82
N HIS A 247 -17.49 17.54 8.10
CA HIS A 247 -18.73 18.07 7.53
C HIS A 247 -19.00 19.52 7.96
N GLU A 248 -18.81 19.85 9.22
CA GLU A 248 -18.96 21.22 9.75
C GLU A 248 -18.03 22.19 9.04
N HIS A 249 -16.82 21.77 8.68
CA HIS A 249 -15.83 22.63 8.06
C HIS A 249 -15.92 22.70 6.52
N TYR A 250 -16.10 21.56 5.86
CA TYR A 250 -16.08 21.46 4.39
C TYR A 250 -17.45 21.27 3.77
N GLY A 251 -18.49 21.17 4.56
CA GLY A 251 -19.86 20.98 4.10
C GLY A 251 -20.11 19.64 3.45
N ARG A 252 -21.26 19.51 2.80
CA ARG A 252 -21.72 18.24 2.20
C ARG A 252 -20.84 17.72 1.06
N SER A 253 -20.18 18.60 0.34
CA SER A 253 -19.25 18.17 -0.71
C SER A 253 -18.03 17.43 -0.12
N GLY A 254 -17.62 17.79 1.09
CA GLY A 254 -16.40 17.31 1.72
C GLY A 254 -15.13 17.61 0.94
N LEU A 255 -15.23 18.51 -0.05
CA LEU A 255 -14.17 18.76 -1.01
C LEU A 255 -13.27 19.89 -0.58
N VAL A 256 -11.98 19.64 -0.66
CA VAL A 256 -10.93 20.64 -0.65
C VAL A 256 -10.55 20.92 -2.10
N ASN A 257 -10.37 22.16 -2.46
CA ASN A 257 -9.93 22.55 -3.79
C ASN A 257 -8.47 23.02 -3.74
N PRO A 258 -7.57 22.47 -4.55
CA PRO A 258 -7.80 21.42 -5.56
C PRO A 258 -7.97 20.01 -4.96
N ARG A 259 -8.59 19.14 -5.74
CA ARG A 259 -8.81 17.70 -5.43
C ARG A 259 -7.51 16.88 -5.58
N GLY A 260 -7.66 15.56 -5.58
CA GLY A 260 -6.55 14.61 -5.74
C GLY A 260 -5.66 14.54 -4.52
N ASP A 261 -4.37 14.41 -4.73
CA ASP A 261 -3.39 14.24 -3.65
C ASP A 261 -3.29 15.47 -2.71
N ARG A 262 -3.72 16.66 -3.13
CA ARG A 262 -3.85 17.83 -2.22
C ARG A 262 -4.99 17.66 -1.22
N LEU A 263 -6.12 17.13 -1.66
CA LEU A 263 -7.22 16.78 -0.75
C LEU A 263 -6.78 15.67 0.21
N LEU A 264 -6.05 14.67 -0.30
CA LEU A 264 -5.52 13.58 0.53
C LEU A 264 -4.60 14.11 1.63
N THR A 265 -3.69 15.04 1.30
CA THR A 265 -2.83 15.71 2.28
C THR A 265 -3.68 16.40 3.36
N THR A 266 -4.68 17.16 2.97
CA THR A 266 -5.57 17.84 3.93
C THR A 266 -6.32 16.85 4.83
N LEU A 267 -6.87 15.77 4.25
CA LEU A 267 -7.55 14.71 5.00
C LEU A 267 -6.60 14.03 5.99
N SER A 268 -5.36 13.81 5.58
CA SER A 268 -4.30 13.23 6.43
C SER A 268 -3.94 14.14 7.60
N LEU A 269 -3.79 15.44 7.37
CA LEU A 269 -3.54 16.42 8.43
C LEU A 269 -4.67 16.46 9.46
N TRP A 270 -5.91 16.38 9.01
CA TRP A 270 -7.07 16.28 9.90
C TRP A 270 -7.07 14.97 10.69
N ALA A 271 -6.78 13.85 10.03
CA ALA A 271 -6.68 12.55 10.68
C ALA A 271 -5.60 12.54 11.77
N MET A 272 -4.44 13.11 11.49
CA MET A 272 -3.35 13.24 12.48
C MET A 272 -3.81 14.05 13.69
N ARG A 273 -4.50 15.17 13.48
CA ARG A 273 -4.96 16.03 14.56
C ARG A 273 -6.05 15.36 15.42
N GLU A 274 -7.06 14.77 14.78
CA GLU A 274 -8.27 14.30 15.45
C GLU A 274 -8.20 12.85 15.94
N LEU A 275 -7.45 11.98 15.25
CA LEU A 275 -7.41 10.54 15.53
C LEU A 275 -6.08 10.06 16.13
N LYS A 276 -5.01 10.83 15.97
CA LYS A 276 -3.67 10.50 16.50
C LYS A 276 -3.21 9.09 16.16
N PRO A 277 -3.23 8.67 14.87
CA PRO A 277 -2.80 7.33 14.50
C PRO A 277 -1.34 7.08 14.85
N LYS A 278 -1.04 5.83 15.25
CA LYS A 278 0.30 5.33 15.56
C LYS A 278 0.98 4.74 14.33
N LEU A 279 0.21 4.04 13.50
CA LEU A 279 0.65 3.55 12.20
C LEU A 279 -0.33 4.06 11.14
N MET A 280 0.16 4.93 10.26
CA MET A 280 -0.66 5.58 9.25
C MET A 280 -0.04 5.38 7.87
N MET A 281 -0.81 4.91 6.90
CA MET A 281 -0.44 4.95 5.50
C MET A 281 -1.19 6.06 4.79
N ILE A 282 -0.45 6.91 4.08
CA ILE A 282 -1.00 7.93 3.18
C ILE A 282 -0.82 7.44 1.75
N ASN A 283 -1.93 7.21 1.07
CA ASN A 283 -1.97 6.48 -0.18
C ASN A 283 -2.07 7.44 -1.37
N TYR A 284 -0.98 8.14 -1.70
CA TYR A 284 -0.90 9.10 -2.82
C TYR A 284 -1.02 8.40 -4.18
N GLN A 285 -1.61 9.08 -5.18
CA GLN A 285 -1.95 8.44 -6.46
C GLN A 285 -1.95 9.34 -7.70
N ASP A 286 -1.81 10.66 -7.60
CA ASP A 286 -1.96 11.56 -8.77
C ASP A 286 -1.09 11.16 -9.99
N PRO A 287 0.13 10.59 -9.85
CA PRO A 287 0.88 10.13 -11.00
C PRO A 287 0.17 9.06 -11.85
N ASP A 288 -0.73 8.25 -11.25
CA ASP A 288 -1.47 7.20 -11.95
C ASP A 288 -2.42 7.74 -13.03
N TYR A 289 -2.91 8.95 -12.87
CA TYR A 289 -3.81 9.55 -13.86
C TYR A 289 -3.09 10.00 -15.14
N VAL A 290 -1.75 9.87 -15.22
CA VAL A 290 -0.94 10.33 -16.34
C VAL A 290 -0.34 9.14 -17.11
N HIS A 291 -1.17 8.36 -17.80
CA HIS A 291 -0.72 7.31 -18.72
C HIS A 291 -0.46 7.83 -20.15
N TRP A 292 -1.34 8.73 -20.61
CA TRP A 292 -1.27 9.37 -21.91
C TRP A 292 -1.22 10.86 -21.72
N GLY A 293 -0.31 11.52 -21.62
CA GLY A 293 -0.37 12.97 -21.42
C GLY A 293 1.00 13.61 -21.50
N PRO A 294 1.03 14.93 -21.44
CA PRO A 294 2.29 15.63 -21.35
C PRO A 294 3.04 15.25 -20.08
N ARG A 295 4.32 14.96 -20.22
CA ARG A 295 5.22 14.63 -19.09
C ARG A 295 5.11 15.64 -17.94
N GLN A 296 4.81 16.88 -18.22
CA GLN A 296 4.65 17.93 -17.20
C GLN A 296 3.57 17.62 -16.18
N PHE A 297 2.49 16.93 -16.54
CA PHE A 297 1.46 16.54 -15.58
C PHE A 297 1.97 15.45 -14.64
N TYR A 298 2.73 14.51 -15.16
CA TYR A 298 3.36 13.48 -14.35
C TYR A 298 4.37 14.05 -13.35
N THR A 299 5.27 14.93 -13.80
CA THR A 299 6.25 15.55 -12.90
C THR A 299 5.59 16.50 -11.89
N ARG A 300 4.51 17.19 -12.29
CA ARG A 300 3.71 17.99 -11.38
C ARG A 300 3.04 17.14 -10.28
N ALA A 301 2.51 15.97 -10.64
CA ALA A 301 1.95 15.04 -9.66
C ALA A 301 2.98 14.60 -8.63
N ILE A 302 4.22 14.30 -9.05
CA ILE A 302 5.33 14.00 -8.15
C ILE A 302 5.59 15.18 -7.19
N SER A 303 5.65 16.42 -7.72
CA SER A 303 5.88 17.60 -6.88
C SER A 303 4.74 17.89 -5.90
N ILE A 304 3.48 17.55 -6.25
CA ILE A 304 2.33 17.67 -5.34
C ILE A 304 2.49 16.71 -4.16
N ILE A 305 2.95 15.49 -4.41
CA ILE A 305 3.20 14.52 -3.32
C ILE A 305 4.34 15.03 -2.42
N ASP A 306 5.43 15.50 -2.99
CA ASP A 306 6.56 16.06 -2.23
C ASP A 306 6.14 17.24 -1.33
N GLU A 307 5.31 18.14 -1.86
CA GLU A 307 4.71 19.24 -1.10
C GLU A 307 3.82 18.70 0.04
N GLY A 308 2.99 17.70 -0.25
CA GLY A 308 2.16 17.03 0.76
C GLY A 308 3.00 16.40 1.88
N VAL A 309 4.09 15.72 1.54
CA VAL A 309 5.02 15.16 2.53
C VAL A 309 5.64 16.25 3.39
N ARG A 310 6.00 17.42 2.81
CA ARG A 310 6.49 18.59 3.55
C ARG A 310 5.44 19.10 4.54
N GLU A 311 4.17 19.23 4.13
CA GLU A 311 3.10 19.69 5.02
C GLU A 311 2.87 18.70 6.18
N ILE A 312 2.85 17.40 5.89
CA ILE A 312 2.73 16.34 6.92
C ILE A 312 3.92 16.40 7.90
N TYR A 313 5.16 16.52 7.37
CA TYR A 313 6.34 16.66 8.22
C TYR A 313 6.25 17.89 9.12
N ASN A 314 5.90 19.06 8.59
CA ASN A 314 5.75 20.27 9.37
C ASN A 314 4.69 20.11 10.47
N ALA A 315 3.58 19.44 10.17
CA ALA A 315 2.54 19.13 11.16
C ALA A 315 3.07 18.23 12.28
N THR A 316 3.93 17.23 11.96
CA THR A 316 4.55 16.40 13.01
C THR A 316 5.49 17.22 13.90
N GLN A 317 6.22 18.19 13.34
CA GLN A 317 7.12 19.05 14.13
C GLN A 317 6.36 20.05 15.01
N ALA A 318 5.16 20.44 14.59
CA ALA A 318 4.31 21.36 15.35
C ALA A 318 3.54 20.69 16.51
N ASP A 319 3.26 19.41 16.43
CA ASP A 319 2.45 18.68 17.40
C ASP A 319 3.35 17.90 18.40
N PRO A 320 3.27 18.19 19.72
CA PRO A 320 4.07 17.48 20.74
C PRO A 320 3.91 15.95 20.73
N TYR A 321 2.76 15.44 20.29
CA TYR A 321 2.51 13.98 20.19
C TYR A 321 3.40 13.33 19.13
N TYR A 322 3.66 14.01 18.03
CA TYR A 322 4.45 13.50 16.91
C TYR A 322 5.89 13.96 16.90
N ARG A 323 6.16 15.13 17.47
CA ARG A 323 7.49 15.73 17.47
C ARG A 323 8.49 14.78 18.13
N ASP A 324 9.65 14.62 17.49
CA ASP A 324 10.73 13.72 17.93
C ASP A 324 10.30 12.26 18.16
N ASN A 325 9.09 11.88 17.74
CA ASN A 325 8.51 10.55 17.93
C ASN A 325 7.85 9.98 16.67
N THR A 326 8.23 10.46 15.49
CA THR A 326 7.65 10.01 14.23
C THR A 326 8.73 9.59 13.24
N VAL A 327 8.56 8.43 12.64
CA VAL A 327 9.37 7.92 11.54
C VAL A 327 8.55 7.96 10.25
N PHE A 328 9.13 8.55 9.22
CA PHE A 328 8.62 8.55 7.85
C PHE A 328 9.24 7.40 7.07
N VAL A 329 8.43 6.64 6.38
CA VAL A 329 8.84 5.62 5.43
C VAL A 329 8.20 5.97 4.09
N VAL A 330 9.02 6.36 3.11
CA VAL A 330 8.55 6.78 1.77
C VAL A 330 8.93 5.70 0.78
N VAL A 331 7.95 5.07 0.14
CA VAL A 331 8.19 3.98 -0.81
C VAL A 331 7.17 4.04 -1.95
N PRO A 332 7.59 3.99 -3.22
CA PRO A 332 6.69 3.78 -4.34
C PRO A 332 6.04 2.39 -4.33
N ASP A 333 4.81 2.31 -4.81
CA ASP A 333 4.11 1.04 -5.05
C ASP A 333 4.72 0.27 -6.21
N CYS A 334 5.13 0.97 -7.26
CA CYS A 334 5.90 0.45 -8.40
C CYS A 334 6.69 1.58 -9.08
N GLY A 335 7.56 1.21 -9.99
CA GLY A 335 8.18 2.14 -10.91
C GLY A 335 7.29 2.43 -12.11
N ARG A 336 7.89 2.96 -13.18
CA ARG A 336 7.16 3.31 -14.40
C ARG A 336 8.04 3.13 -15.64
N ASP A 337 7.43 2.76 -16.75
CA ASP A 337 8.13 2.53 -18.01
C ASP A 337 8.85 3.78 -18.51
N SER A 338 10.00 3.56 -19.14
CA SER A 338 10.84 4.63 -19.70
C SER A 338 10.80 4.68 -21.22
N ASN A 339 10.18 3.70 -21.88
CA ASN A 339 10.20 3.58 -23.34
C ASN A 339 9.24 4.58 -23.99
N ARG A 340 9.80 5.61 -24.61
CA ARG A 340 9.05 6.65 -25.32
C ARG A 340 8.38 6.18 -26.61
N SER A 341 8.82 5.05 -27.15
CA SER A 341 8.26 4.48 -28.38
C SER A 341 7.00 3.65 -28.16
N MET A 342 6.63 3.40 -26.90
CA MET A 342 5.39 2.71 -26.58
C MET A 342 4.19 3.61 -26.83
N PRO A 343 3.05 3.03 -27.31
CA PRO A 343 1.81 3.79 -27.47
C PRO A 343 1.31 4.44 -26.17
N VAL A 344 1.67 3.88 -25.03
CA VAL A 344 1.37 4.41 -23.71
C VAL A 344 2.69 4.64 -22.96
N PRO A 345 3.31 5.82 -23.09
CA PRO A 345 4.68 6.06 -22.67
C PRO A 345 4.89 6.08 -21.17
N PHE A 346 3.81 6.23 -20.37
CA PHE A 346 3.85 6.27 -18.91
C PHE A 346 3.14 5.06 -18.28
N GLN A 347 3.27 3.90 -18.90
CA GLN A 347 2.71 2.66 -18.41
C GLN A 347 3.62 2.02 -17.34
N HIS A 348 3.07 1.13 -16.52
CA HIS A 348 3.80 0.36 -15.51
C HIS A 348 3.44 -1.14 -15.50
N HIS A 349 2.54 -1.59 -16.40
CA HIS A 349 2.07 -2.98 -16.46
C HIS A 349 2.88 -3.88 -17.41
N PHE A 350 3.78 -3.33 -18.21
CA PHE A 350 4.53 -4.12 -19.20
C PHE A 350 5.79 -4.77 -18.65
N GLN A 351 5.95 -4.83 -17.35
CA GLN A 351 7.09 -5.49 -16.69
C GLN A 351 8.44 -5.03 -17.20
N SER A 352 8.56 -3.76 -17.59
CA SER A 352 9.85 -3.20 -17.95
C SER A 352 10.75 -3.12 -16.72
N ARG A 353 12.06 -3.17 -16.93
CA ARG A 353 13.03 -3.03 -15.84
C ARG A 353 12.77 -1.79 -14.97
N SER A 354 12.42 -0.67 -15.59
CA SER A 354 12.16 0.59 -14.88
C SER A 354 10.83 0.57 -14.08
N ALA A 355 9.87 -0.29 -14.43
CA ALA A 355 8.66 -0.48 -13.65
C ALA A 355 8.93 -1.29 -12.36
N HIS A 356 9.95 -2.13 -12.35
CA HIS A 356 10.41 -2.86 -11.17
C HIS A 356 11.35 -2.03 -10.28
N GLN A 357 11.99 -0.96 -10.81
CA GLN A 357 12.95 -0.15 -10.07
C GLN A 357 12.28 0.97 -9.29
N ILE A 358 12.43 0.94 -7.98
CA ILE A 358 11.89 1.90 -7.03
C ILE A 358 12.97 2.42 -6.09
N PHE A 359 12.59 3.19 -5.09
CA PHE A 359 13.46 3.64 -4.02
C PHE A 359 12.75 3.51 -2.67
N ALA A 360 13.48 3.66 -1.57
CA ALA A 360 12.89 3.95 -0.27
C ALA A 360 13.68 5.03 0.45
N LEU A 361 12.98 5.78 1.30
CA LEU A 361 13.58 6.68 2.28
C LEU A 361 12.98 6.39 3.65
N ILE A 362 13.83 6.27 4.67
CA ILE A 362 13.43 6.17 6.07
C ILE A 362 14.02 7.36 6.80
N ALA A 363 13.18 8.22 7.36
CA ALA A 363 13.61 9.43 8.06
C ALA A 363 12.92 9.56 9.41
N GLY A 364 13.67 9.93 10.44
CA GLY A 364 13.14 10.10 11.79
C GLY A 364 14.22 10.36 12.83
N PRO A 365 13.85 10.42 14.12
CA PRO A 365 14.82 10.63 15.19
C PRO A 365 15.89 9.53 15.25
N ARG A 366 17.13 9.92 15.57
CA ARG A 366 18.29 8.99 15.62
C ARG A 366 18.10 7.78 16.53
N ARG A 367 17.27 7.88 17.54
CA ARG A 367 16.97 6.76 18.43
C ARG A 367 16.19 5.63 17.77
N PHE A 368 15.55 5.89 16.61
CA PHE A 368 14.76 4.93 15.89
C PHE A 368 15.33 4.55 14.51
N VAL A 369 16.03 5.50 13.88
CA VAL A 369 16.59 5.36 12.54
C VAL A 369 18.04 5.83 12.54
N PRO A 370 19.01 5.02 12.09
CA PRO A 370 20.38 5.48 11.94
C PRO A 370 20.43 6.66 10.96
N HIS A 371 21.24 7.66 11.27
CA HIS A 371 21.44 8.76 10.33
C HIS A 371 22.62 8.45 9.42
N GLN A 372 22.38 8.49 8.12
CA GLN A 372 23.42 8.22 7.14
C GLN A 372 23.66 9.43 6.23
N ARG A 373 24.93 9.64 5.88
CA ARG A 373 25.33 10.71 4.95
C ARG A 373 25.46 10.24 3.50
N ARG A 374 25.43 8.94 3.28
CA ARG A 374 25.52 8.34 1.94
C ARG A 374 24.35 7.39 1.74
N PRO A 375 23.85 7.30 0.51
CA PRO A 375 22.82 6.31 0.19
C PRO A 375 23.33 4.88 0.45
N VAL A 376 22.40 3.98 0.72
CA VAL A 376 22.66 2.53 0.76
C VAL A 376 22.50 2.01 -0.66
N ASP A 377 23.64 1.80 -1.34
CA ASP A 377 23.66 1.40 -2.75
C ASP A 377 23.39 -0.09 -2.99
N GLU A 378 23.42 -0.90 -1.92
CA GLU A 378 23.09 -2.31 -2.01
C GLU A 378 21.65 -2.51 -2.49
N LEU A 379 21.44 -3.46 -3.42
CA LEU A 379 20.11 -3.78 -3.93
C LEU A 379 19.21 -4.30 -2.80
N GLN A 380 18.09 -3.64 -2.61
CA GLN A 380 17.07 -3.98 -1.62
C GLN A 380 15.75 -4.35 -2.30
N GLN A 381 14.89 -5.06 -1.57
CA GLN A 381 13.59 -5.50 -2.06
C GLN A 381 12.44 -4.75 -1.38
N GLN A 382 11.38 -4.46 -2.11
CA GLN A 382 10.19 -3.78 -1.57
C GLN A 382 9.58 -4.52 -0.37
N ILE A 383 9.57 -5.83 -0.40
CA ILE A 383 9.02 -6.69 0.67
C ILE A 383 9.75 -6.59 2.02
N TYR A 384 10.94 -5.96 2.07
CA TYR A 384 11.65 -5.75 3.33
C TYR A 384 11.04 -4.64 4.19
N VAL A 385 10.19 -3.79 3.60
CA VAL A 385 9.58 -2.63 4.29
C VAL A 385 8.69 -3.07 5.44
N THR A 386 7.89 -4.12 5.28
CA THR A 386 7.02 -4.65 6.36
C THR A 386 7.85 -5.04 7.59
N LYS A 387 8.93 -5.79 7.40
CA LYS A 387 9.85 -6.17 8.47
C LYS A 387 10.52 -4.96 9.11
N THR A 388 10.92 -4.01 8.29
CA THR A 388 11.56 -2.75 8.74
C THR A 388 10.65 -1.96 9.67
N ILE A 389 9.39 -1.75 9.28
CA ILE A 389 8.42 -1.04 10.13
C ILE A 389 8.14 -1.85 11.40
N GLY A 390 7.99 -3.18 11.30
CA GLY A 390 7.87 -4.04 12.47
C GLY A 390 9.03 -3.88 13.46
N GLN A 391 10.26 -3.83 12.97
CA GLN A 391 11.47 -3.60 13.76
C GLN A 391 11.45 -2.20 14.44
N ILE A 392 11.13 -1.15 13.69
CA ILE A 392 11.08 0.23 14.19
C ILE A 392 10.03 0.36 15.31
N MET A 393 8.86 -0.19 15.10
CA MET A 393 7.75 -0.11 16.06
C MET A 393 7.78 -1.20 17.13
N GLY A 394 8.64 -2.22 16.98
CA GLY A 394 8.85 -3.27 17.99
C GLY A 394 7.80 -4.39 17.95
N PHE A 395 7.19 -4.69 16.82
CA PHE A 395 6.26 -5.82 16.69
C PHE A 395 6.78 -6.86 15.69
N PRO A 396 6.49 -8.17 15.95
CA PRO A 396 6.93 -9.24 15.06
C PRO A 396 6.07 -9.31 13.79
N THR A 397 6.71 -9.69 12.68
CA THR A 397 6.07 -9.89 11.36
C THR A 397 6.40 -11.30 10.87
N GLN A 398 5.91 -12.32 11.60
CA GLN A 398 6.37 -13.70 11.49
C GLN A 398 6.18 -14.33 10.11
N LEU A 399 5.18 -13.86 9.35
CA LEU A 399 4.85 -14.40 8.04
C LEU A 399 5.34 -13.51 6.88
N ALA A 400 5.95 -12.36 7.18
CA ALA A 400 6.60 -11.50 6.19
C ALA A 400 8.02 -11.98 5.90
N ASN A 401 8.70 -11.33 4.94
CA ASN A 401 10.12 -11.56 4.71
C ASN A 401 10.94 -11.24 5.98
N GLU A 402 11.98 -12.03 6.24
CA GLU A 402 12.80 -11.89 7.44
C GLU A 402 13.80 -10.73 7.39
N ARG A 403 14.10 -10.23 6.18
CA ARG A 403 15.05 -9.13 5.99
C ARG A 403 14.42 -7.77 6.30
N SER A 404 15.24 -6.88 6.84
CA SER A 404 14.91 -5.48 7.09
C SER A 404 15.85 -4.58 6.32
N LEU A 405 15.37 -3.45 5.84
CA LEU A 405 16.20 -2.42 5.21
C LEU A 405 17.26 -1.88 6.18
N LEU A 406 16.93 -1.82 7.47
CA LEU A 406 17.88 -1.34 8.49
C LEU A 406 19.02 -2.34 8.78
N ALA A 407 18.97 -3.55 8.26
CA ALA A 407 20.10 -4.50 8.38
C ALA A 407 21.27 -4.15 7.43
N ALA A 408 21.01 -3.30 6.43
CA ALA A 408 22.02 -2.84 5.46
C ALA A 408 22.65 -1.48 5.84
N THR A 409 22.26 -0.93 7.00
CA THR A 409 22.67 0.44 7.44
C THR A 409 23.80 0.47 8.47
#